data_5bfb896ab04adc68a4a23c30f422eef1
#
_entry.id   5bfb896ab04adc68a4a23c30f422eef1
#
_cell.length_a   1.000
_cell.length_b   1.000
_cell.length_c   1.000
_cell.angle_alpha   90.00
_cell.angle_beta   90.00
_cell.angle_gamma   90.00
#
_symmetry.space_group_name_H-M   'P 1'
#
loop_
_entity.id
_entity.type
_entity.pdbx_description
1 polymer ?
#
loop_
_entity_poly.entity_id
_entity_poly.type
_entity_poly.pdbx_seq_one_letter_code
_entity_poly.pdbx_strand_id
1 'polypeptide(L)'
;DSSIIFRPGPVAGKPFWEGAIDDNDLLTWEPVFADVSARGDLGYTTGPFEYKTDRKDEKTAGTGHFVSIWEKQPNGEWKVALDIGIGHPPVEKAAFATSSIAARSGASENSIAPPEEASLMSVEMDFAKRQNSKGLGAYREWLSSEARMYRPGVVPFTDKASIEELLSATDKTFLFTPFRAFTAGSGDLGYVYGGGVVTIPGGEKTRNININYVRIWKK
;
A
#
# COMPACT_ATOMS: atom_id res chain seq x y z
N ASP A 1 3.32 -6.22 -20.05
CA ASP A 1 3.95 -5.75 -18.83
C ASP A 1 3.15 -4.57 -18.26
N SER A 2 2.28 -4.87 -17.29
CA SER A 2 1.23 -3.95 -16.80
C SER A 2 1.52 -3.43 -15.39
N SER A 3 2.78 -3.51 -14.94
CA SER A 3 3.17 -3.01 -13.61
C SER A 3 2.91 -1.52 -13.49
N ILE A 4 2.45 -1.09 -12.31
CA ILE A 4 2.12 0.30 -12.00
C ILE A 4 3.03 0.81 -10.90
N ILE A 5 3.55 2.01 -11.10
CA ILE A 5 4.26 2.80 -10.07
C ILE A 5 3.63 4.19 -9.98
N PHE A 6 3.94 4.92 -8.91
CA PHE A 6 3.41 6.27 -8.70
C PHE A 6 4.51 7.34 -8.83
N ARG A 7 4.34 8.29 -9.84
CA ARG A 7 5.33 9.34 -10.16
C ARG A 7 4.69 10.62 -10.77
N PRO A 8 4.01 11.51 -10.06
CA PRO A 8 3.26 11.35 -8.81
C PRO A 8 2.01 10.50 -8.97
N GLY A 9 1.39 10.42 -10.14
CA GLY A 9 0.24 9.58 -10.45
C GLY A 9 0.65 8.17 -10.88
N PRO A 10 -0.33 7.26 -11.11
CA PRO A 10 -0.04 5.92 -11.60
C PRO A 10 0.50 5.98 -13.03
N VAL A 11 1.66 5.36 -13.25
CA VAL A 11 2.32 5.25 -14.56
C VAL A 11 2.77 3.81 -14.80
N ALA A 12 3.02 3.44 -16.06
CA ALA A 12 3.59 2.14 -16.39
C ALA A 12 5.00 2.01 -15.80
N GLY A 13 5.22 0.97 -14.99
CA GLY A 13 6.47 0.80 -14.24
C GLY A 13 7.65 0.45 -15.12
N LYS A 14 7.50 -0.51 -16.05
CA LYS A 14 8.60 -0.95 -16.90
C LYS A 14 9.21 0.18 -17.74
N PRO A 15 8.45 0.97 -18.54
CA PRO A 15 9.03 2.07 -19.31
C PRO A 15 9.68 3.12 -18.42
N PHE A 16 9.14 3.35 -17.22
CA PHE A 16 9.76 4.29 -16.28
C PHE A 16 11.14 3.81 -15.84
N TRP A 17 11.27 2.56 -15.40
CA TRP A 17 12.54 2.03 -14.92
C TRP A 17 13.58 1.90 -16.05
N GLU A 18 13.15 1.52 -17.27
CA GLU A 18 14.04 1.47 -18.43
C GLU A 18 14.61 2.84 -18.81
N GLY A 19 13.87 3.93 -18.54
CA GLY A 19 14.30 5.29 -18.81
C GLY A 19 14.97 6.03 -17.65
N ALA A 20 14.88 5.49 -16.44
CA ALA A 20 15.31 6.16 -15.20
C ALA A 20 16.62 5.61 -14.61
N ILE A 21 17.28 4.68 -15.31
CA ILE A 21 18.53 4.08 -14.82
C ILE A 21 19.64 5.15 -14.89
N ASP A 22 19.99 5.70 -13.74
CA ASP A 22 21.27 6.37 -13.53
C ASP A 22 22.17 5.39 -12.75
N ASP A 23 23.31 5.05 -13.32
CA ASP A 23 24.26 4.08 -12.74
C ASP A 23 24.86 4.54 -11.39
N ASN A 24 24.69 5.81 -11.04
CA ASN A 24 25.18 6.38 -9.81
C ASN A 24 24.18 6.28 -8.65
N ASP A 25 22.91 6.24 -8.93
CA ASP A 25 21.86 6.10 -7.90
C ASP A 25 21.95 4.75 -7.19
N LEU A 26 21.56 4.75 -5.92
CA LEU A 26 21.42 3.53 -5.13
C LEU A 26 20.09 3.54 -4.38
N LEU A 27 19.22 2.61 -4.74
CA LEU A 27 18.03 2.29 -3.99
C LEU A 27 18.20 0.91 -3.33
N THR A 28 18.11 0.86 -2.01
CA THR A 28 18.13 -0.39 -1.23
C THR A 28 16.82 -0.56 -0.49
N TRP A 29 16.30 -1.78 -0.43
CA TRP A 29 15.08 -2.12 0.29
C TRP A 29 15.18 -3.52 0.88
N GLU A 30 14.46 -3.75 1.98
CA GLU A 30 14.42 -5.03 2.67
C GLU A 30 12.98 -5.37 3.06
N PRO A 31 12.38 -6.45 2.54
CA PRO A 31 11.06 -6.89 2.98
C PRO A 31 11.10 -7.35 4.45
N VAL A 32 10.26 -6.76 5.29
CA VAL A 32 10.10 -7.15 6.70
C VAL A 32 8.74 -7.80 6.97
N PHE A 33 7.84 -7.71 6.01
CA PHE A 33 6.53 -8.35 6.06
C PHE A 33 6.10 -8.80 4.68
N ALA A 34 5.44 -9.95 4.62
CA ALA A 34 4.80 -10.48 3.43
C ALA A 34 3.49 -11.19 3.79
N ASP A 35 2.54 -11.18 2.88
CA ASP A 35 1.30 -11.92 2.97
C ASP A 35 0.88 -12.39 1.57
N VAL A 36 0.13 -13.48 1.50
CA VAL A 36 -0.24 -14.13 0.24
C VAL A 36 -1.67 -14.66 0.33
N SER A 37 -2.40 -14.61 -0.78
CA SER A 37 -3.72 -15.20 -0.92
C SER A 37 -3.70 -16.72 -0.70
N ALA A 38 -4.80 -17.27 -0.24
CA ALA A 38 -4.93 -18.71 -0.01
C ALA A 38 -4.63 -19.56 -1.26
N ARG A 39 -4.91 -19.04 -2.46
CA ARG A 39 -4.57 -19.69 -3.72
C ARG A 39 -3.10 -19.53 -4.12
N GLY A 40 -2.37 -18.58 -3.52
CA GLY A 40 -0.98 -18.31 -3.85
C GLY A 40 -0.79 -17.66 -5.22
N ASP A 41 -1.73 -16.84 -5.67
CA ASP A 41 -1.72 -16.14 -6.95
C ASP A 41 -1.59 -14.62 -6.81
N LEU A 42 -1.86 -14.07 -5.63
CA LEU A 42 -1.70 -12.67 -5.27
C LEU A 42 -1.00 -12.55 -3.93
N GLY A 43 -0.06 -11.62 -3.79
CA GLY A 43 0.61 -11.34 -2.53
C GLY A 43 1.14 -9.92 -2.46
N TYR A 44 1.62 -9.52 -1.29
CA TYR A 44 2.30 -8.25 -1.13
C TYR A 44 3.45 -8.34 -0.14
N THR A 45 4.43 -7.49 -0.35
CA THR A 45 5.55 -7.29 0.55
C THR A 45 5.66 -5.83 0.94
N THR A 46 6.19 -5.57 2.12
CA THR A 46 6.50 -4.21 2.59
C THR A 46 7.73 -4.21 3.49
N GLY A 47 8.44 -3.10 3.50
CA GLY A 47 9.64 -2.92 4.30
C GLY A 47 10.27 -1.55 4.12
N PRO A 48 11.34 -1.25 4.85
CA PRO A 48 12.06 -0.01 4.70
C PRO A 48 12.81 0.05 3.36
N PHE A 49 13.00 1.26 2.86
CA PHE A 49 13.93 1.57 1.78
C PHE A 49 14.82 2.75 2.14
N GLU A 50 15.99 2.78 1.52
CA GLU A 50 16.92 3.91 1.54
C GLU A 50 17.32 4.25 0.10
N TYR A 51 17.37 5.55 -0.18
CA TYR A 51 17.77 6.07 -1.49
C TYR A 51 18.96 7.01 -1.36
N LYS A 52 19.94 6.86 -2.23
CA LYS A 52 21.10 7.74 -2.38
C LYS A 52 21.20 8.23 -3.81
N THR A 53 21.52 9.50 -4.00
CA THR A 53 21.72 10.11 -5.32
C THR A 53 23.08 9.75 -5.91
N ASP A 54 24.01 9.36 -5.10
CA ASP A 54 25.26 8.72 -5.51
C ASP A 54 25.53 7.56 -4.53
N ARG A 55 25.83 6.36 -5.07
CA ARG A 55 26.15 5.16 -4.26
C ARG A 55 27.36 5.34 -3.34
N LYS A 56 28.21 6.31 -3.63
CA LYS A 56 29.37 6.68 -2.81
C LYS A 56 29.03 7.61 -1.67
N ASP A 57 27.85 8.18 -1.67
CA ASP A 57 27.42 9.07 -0.61
C ASP A 57 27.32 8.33 0.74
N GLU A 58 27.87 8.93 1.79
CA GLU A 58 27.68 8.44 3.16
C GLU A 58 26.26 8.68 3.65
N LYS A 59 25.61 9.74 3.16
CA LYS A 59 24.27 10.16 3.59
C LYS A 59 23.19 9.68 2.64
N THR A 60 22.09 9.25 3.23
CA THR A 60 20.85 8.90 2.52
C THR A 60 20.11 10.16 2.08
N ALA A 61 19.73 10.24 0.83
CA ALA A 61 18.92 11.34 0.28
C ALA A 61 17.43 11.18 0.62
N GLY A 62 16.97 9.95 0.84
CA GLY A 62 15.60 9.66 1.21
C GLY A 62 15.46 8.31 1.89
N THR A 63 14.48 8.22 2.79
CA THR A 63 14.11 6.99 3.49
C THR A 63 12.60 6.84 3.50
N GLY A 64 12.12 5.63 3.68
CA GLY A 64 10.69 5.37 3.74
C GLY A 64 10.36 3.89 3.84
N HIS A 65 9.11 3.58 3.54
CA HIS A 65 8.63 2.20 3.34
C HIS A 65 8.07 2.03 1.95
N PHE A 66 8.25 0.85 1.39
CA PHE A 66 7.61 0.42 0.15
C PHE A 66 6.44 -0.53 0.44
N VAL A 67 5.52 -0.59 -0.51
CA VAL A 67 4.51 -1.65 -0.64
C VAL A 67 4.55 -2.12 -2.08
N SER A 68 4.94 -3.38 -2.28
CA SER A 68 4.94 -4.02 -3.59
C SER A 68 3.89 -5.12 -3.62
N ILE A 69 3.03 -5.07 -4.62
CA ILE A 69 2.02 -6.10 -4.89
C ILE A 69 2.53 -6.99 -6.00
N TRP A 70 2.39 -8.29 -5.79
CA TRP A 70 2.90 -9.34 -6.65
C TRP A 70 1.77 -10.20 -7.18
N GLU A 71 1.76 -10.45 -8.47
CA GLU A 71 0.84 -11.37 -9.14
C GLU A 71 1.61 -12.55 -9.74
N LYS A 72 1.10 -13.76 -9.50
CA LYS A 72 1.64 -14.97 -10.09
C LYS A 72 1.13 -15.13 -11.51
N GLN A 73 2.07 -15.22 -12.44
CA GLN A 73 1.76 -15.35 -13.86
C GLN A 73 1.37 -16.81 -14.22
N PRO A 74 0.72 -17.06 -15.36
CA PRO A 74 0.37 -18.42 -15.79
C PRO A 74 1.56 -19.38 -15.90
N ASN A 75 2.76 -18.87 -16.13
CA ASN A 75 4.01 -19.65 -16.17
C ASN A 75 4.59 -19.93 -14.78
N GLY A 76 3.94 -19.51 -13.70
CA GLY A 76 4.36 -19.69 -12.32
C GLY A 76 5.29 -18.62 -11.77
N GLU A 77 5.76 -17.68 -12.59
CA GLU A 77 6.63 -16.57 -12.16
C GLU A 77 5.81 -15.52 -11.39
N TRP A 78 6.43 -14.97 -10.34
CA TRP A 78 5.90 -13.80 -9.66
C TRP A 78 6.39 -12.51 -10.33
N LYS A 79 5.48 -11.59 -10.59
CA LYS A 79 5.81 -10.26 -11.12
C LYS A 79 5.19 -9.16 -10.29
N VAL A 80 5.87 -8.03 -10.20
CA VAL A 80 5.32 -6.83 -9.57
C VAL A 80 4.16 -6.33 -10.41
N ALA A 81 2.98 -6.25 -9.80
CA ALA A 81 1.81 -5.63 -10.39
C ALA A 81 1.72 -4.15 -10.05
N LEU A 82 2.12 -3.79 -8.82
CA LEU A 82 2.11 -2.41 -8.36
C LEU A 82 3.22 -2.20 -7.32
N ASP A 83 3.85 -1.03 -7.37
CA ASP A 83 4.82 -0.60 -6.37
C ASP A 83 4.62 0.86 -5.98
N ILE A 84 4.67 1.14 -4.68
CA ILE A 84 4.54 2.49 -4.13
C ILE A 84 5.50 2.68 -2.96
N GLY A 85 6.26 3.79 -2.99
CA GLY A 85 7.11 4.22 -1.90
C GLY A 85 6.46 5.35 -1.09
N ILE A 86 6.58 5.28 0.23
CA ILE A 86 6.07 6.29 1.16
C ILE A 86 7.24 6.81 2.00
N GLY A 87 7.63 8.07 1.75
CA GLY A 87 8.75 8.71 2.44
C GLY A 87 8.42 9.08 3.89
N HIS A 88 9.35 8.80 4.80
CA HIS A 88 9.30 9.22 6.19
C HIS A 88 10.74 9.36 6.75
N PRO A 89 10.93 10.02 7.91
CA PRO A 89 12.24 10.11 8.54
C PRO A 89 12.88 8.74 8.80
N PRO A 90 14.22 8.65 8.86
CA PRO A 90 14.93 7.43 9.19
C PRO A 90 14.43 6.82 10.50
N VAL A 91 14.35 5.51 10.54
CA VAL A 91 13.97 4.74 11.74
C VAL A 91 15.02 3.66 11.97
N GLU A 92 15.34 3.40 13.23
CA GLU A 92 16.25 2.30 13.56
C GLU A 92 15.69 0.95 13.06
N LYS A 93 16.52 0.17 12.37
CA LYS A 93 16.12 -1.12 11.77
C LYS A 93 15.49 -2.10 12.77
N ALA A 94 15.88 -2.01 14.03
CA ALA A 94 15.33 -2.83 15.12
C ALA A 94 13.85 -2.56 15.43
N ALA A 95 13.29 -1.44 15.00
CA ALA A 95 11.88 -1.11 15.22
C ALA A 95 10.92 -1.94 14.37
N PHE A 96 11.43 -2.60 13.32
CA PHE A 96 10.63 -3.46 12.44
C PHE A 96 11.00 -4.92 12.70
N ALA A 97 10.51 -5.48 13.80
CA ALA A 97 10.64 -6.91 14.03
C ALA A 97 10.07 -7.66 12.82
N THR A 98 10.86 -8.55 12.26
CA THR A 98 10.45 -9.43 11.16
C THR A 98 9.25 -10.24 11.63
N SER A 99 8.05 -9.78 11.33
CA SER A 99 6.84 -10.56 11.53
C SER A 99 6.92 -11.71 10.56
N SER A 100 7.17 -12.90 11.07
CA SER A 100 7.27 -14.13 10.28
C SER A 100 6.12 -14.21 9.29
N ILE A 101 6.44 -14.53 8.06
CA ILE A 101 5.51 -14.90 6.99
C ILE A 101 4.60 -15.98 7.55
N ALA A 102 3.38 -15.61 7.90
CA ALA A 102 2.34 -16.59 8.17
C ALA A 102 1.84 -17.11 6.82
N ALA A 103 2.58 -18.07 6.25
CA ALA A 103 2.04 -18.85 5.16
C ALA A 103 0.77 -19.54 5.70
N ARG A 104 -0.39 -19.07 5.29
CA ARG A 104 -1.65 -19.78 5.54
C ARG A 104 -1.67 -21.01 4.64
N SER A 105 -1.07 -22.11 5.12
CA SER A 105 -1.24 -23.41 4.53
C SER A 105 -2.66 -23.89 4.82
N GLY A 106 -3.48 -24.01 3.79
CA GLY A 106 -4.79 -24.64 3.89
C GLY A 106 -5.90 -24.04 3.05
N ALA A 107 -5.63 -23.69 1.80
CA ALA A 107 -6.73 -23.51 0.86
C ALA A 107 -7.08 -24.87 0.24
N SER A 108 -8.28 -25.33 0.55
CA SER A 108 -8.94 -26.39 -0.23
C SER A 108 -9.03 -25.95 -1.69
N GLU A 109 -8.64 -26.82 -2.62
CA GLU A 109 -8.75 -26.61 -4.06
C GLU A 109 -10.22 -26.45 -4.55
N ASN A 110 -11.18 -26.58 -3.65
CA ASN A 110 -12.61 -26.34 -3.89
C ASN A 110 -12.97 -24.88 -3.64
N SER A 111 -12.35 -23.94 -4.34
CA SER A 111 -12.71 -22.55 -4.17
C SER A 111 -13.86 -22.16 -5.10
N ILE A 112 -14.85 -21.61 -4.45
CA ILE A 112 -15.86 -20.68 -4.93
C ILE A 112 -15.27 -19.76 -6.03
N ALA A 113 -16.05 -19.55 -7.08
CA ALA A 113 -15.71 -18.63 -8.18
C ALA A 113 -15.13 -17.31 -7.64
N PRO A 114 -14.11 -16.76 -8.29
CA PRO A 114 -13.47 -15.54 -7.82
C PRO A 114 -14.54 -14.45 -7.64
N PRO A 115 -14.51 -13.71 -6.54
CA PRO A 115 -15.34 -12.53 -6.43
C PRO A 115 -14.95 -11.61 -7.59
N GLU A 116 -15.91 -11.23 -8.38
CA GLU A 116 -15.68 -10.33 -9.51
C GLU A 116 -14.97 -9.06 -9.01
N GLU A 117 -14.09 -8.49 -9.82
CA GLU A 117 -13.48 -7.17 -9.56
C GLU A 117 -14.53 -6.14 -9.14
N ALA A 118 -15.74 -6.24 -9.70
CA ALA A 118 -16.91 -5.46 -9.36
C ALA A 118 -17.29 -5.57 -7.87
N SER A 119 -17.09 -6.72 -7.21
CA SER A 119 -17.45 -6.89 -5.81
C SER A 119 -16.48 -6.15 -4.87
N LEU A 120 -15.18 -6.21 -5.13
CA LEU A 120 -14.17 -5.47 -4.35
C LEU A 120 -14.27 -3.97 -4.59
N MET A 121 -14.51 -3.55 -5.83
CA MET A 121 -14.76 -2.15 -6.15
C MET A 121 -15.99 -1.61 -5.40
N SER A 122 -17.05 -2.40 -5.29
CA SER A 122 -18.24 -2.02 -4.52
C SER A 122 -17.93 -1.86 -3.04
N VAL A 123 -17.15 -2.76 -2.44
CA VAL A 123 -16.67 -2.66 -1.05
C VAL A 123 -15.85 -1.39 -0.84
N GLU A 124 -14.93 -1.11 -1.75
CA GLU A 124 -14.10 0.10 -1.69
C GLU A 124 -14.93 1.38 -1.80
N MET A 125 -15.90 1.41 -2.71
CA MET A 125 -16.80 2.55 -2.86
C MET A 125 -17.69 2.77 -1.62
N ASP A 126 -18.20 1.70 -1.03
CA ASP A 126 -18.96 1.77 0.23
C ASP A 126 -18.10 2.29 1.38
N PHE A 127 -16.87 1.80 1.49
CA PHE A 127 -15.91 2.31 2.47
C PHE A 127 -15.62 3.80 2.25
N ALA A 128 -15.32 4.21 1.02
CA ALA A 128 -15.04 5.60 0.68
C ALA A 128 -16.24 6.51 1.00
N LYS A 129 -17.46 6.08 0.69
CA LYS A 129 -18.69 6.81 1.02
C LYS A 129 -18.89 6.96 2.53
N ARG A 130 -18.67 5.89 3.30
CA ARG A 130 -18.78 5.91 4.77
C ARG A 130 -17.71 6.81 5.38
N GLN A 131 -16.47 6.71 4.88
CA GLN A 131 -15.37 7.54 5.33
C GLN A 131 -15.63 9.01 5.06
N ASN A 132 -16.19 9.37 3.90
CA ASN A 132 -16.56 10.73 3.55
C ASN A 132 -17.70 11.29 4.44
N SER A 133 -18.60 10.44 4.93
CA SER A 133 -19.74 10.86 5.76
C SER A 133 -19.49 10.80 7.27
N LYS A 134 -18.74 9.79 7.74
CA LYS A 134 -18.45 9.52 9.16
C LYS A 134 -17.00 9.88 9.56
N GLY A 135 -16.23 10.40 8.60
CA GLY A 135 -14.80 10.65 8.79
C GLY A 135 -14.07 9.37 9.19
N LEU A 136 -13.17 9.50 10.14
CA LEU A 136 -12.29 8.42 10.57
C LEU A 136 -12.99 7.30 11.34
N GLY A 137 -14.22 7.52 11.80
CA GLY A 137 -15.04 6.47 12.45
C GLY A 137 -15.31 5.28 11.53
N ALA A 138 -15.33 5.48 10.21
CA ALA A 138 -15.50 4.39 9.24
C ALA A 138 -14.34 3.38 9.31
N TYR A 139 -13.12 3.82 9.57
CA TYR A 139 -11.96 2.93 9.66
C TYR A 139 -12.11 1.88 10.78
N ARG A 140 -12.69 2.24 11.93
CA ARG A 140 -12.85 1.33 13.07
C ARG A 140 -13.61 0.05 12.72
N GLU A 141 -14.58 0.17 11.82
CA GLU A 141 -15.41 -0.97 11.37
C GLU A 141 -14.64 -1.88 10.40
N TRP A 142 -13.63 -1.35 9.68
CA TRP A 142 -12.97 -2.01 8.55
C TRP A 142 -11.50 -2.38 8.79
N LEU A 143 -10.88 -1.86 9.84
CA LEU A 143 -9.51 -2.22 10.20
C LEU A 143 -9.46 -3.64 10.80
N SER A 144 -8.63 -4.49 10.21
CA SER A 144 -8.27 -5.77 10.83
C SER A 144 -7.38 -5.54 12.05
N SER A 145 -7.25 -6.55 12.92
CA SER A 145 -6.33 -6.52 14.06
C SER A 145 -4.87 -6.36 13.64
N GLU A 146 -4.52 -6.85 12.44
CA GLU A 146 -3.17 -6.80 11.85
C GLU A 146 -3.03 -5.68 10.81
N ALA A 147 -3.93 -4.69 10.83
CA ALA A 147 -3.90 -3.60 9.88
C ALA A 147 -2.57 -2.85 9.92
N ARG A 148 -2.13 -2.40 8.77
CA ARG A 148 -0.95 -1.56 8.59
C ARG A 148 -1.33 -0.27 7.89
N MET A 149 -0.78 0.85 8.33
CA MET A 149 -1.04 2.15 7.71
C MET A 149 0.27 2.90 7.47
N TYR A 150 0.44 3.33 6.25
CA TYR A 150 1.60 4.08 5.77
C TYR A 150 1.15 5.48 5.38
N ARG A 151 1.81 6.50 5.92
CA ARG A 151 1.52 7.90 5.63
C ARG A 151 2.83 8.66 5.43
N PRO A 152 2.88 9.61 4.46
CA PRO A 152 4.06 10.44 4.29
C PRO A 152 4.43 11.20 5.56
N GLY A 153 5.73 11.21 5.88
CA GLY A 153 6.29 11.99 6.99
C GLY A 153 6.21 11.34 8.37
N VAL A 154 5.57 10.16 8.49
CA VAL A 154 5.46 9.43 9.77
C VAL A 154 5.83 7.97 9.58
N VAL A 155 6.40 7.37 10.63
CA VAL A 155 6.73 5.94 10.63
C VAL A 155 5.45 5.09 10.48
N PRO A 156 5.55 3.89 9.89
CA PRO A 156 4.40 3.01 9.72
C PRO A 156 3.74 2.62 11.04
N PHE A 157 2.42 2.56 11.03
CA PHE A 157 1.60 1.99 12.09
C PHE A 157 1.27 0.54 11.71
N THR A 158 1.50 -0.40 12.61
CA THR A 158 1.42 -1.83 12.32
C THR A 158 0.41 -2.58 13.20
N ASP A 159 -0.42 -1.86 13.92
CA ASP A 159 -1.51 -2.40 14.73
C ASP A 159 -2.73 -1.47 14.71
N LYS A 160 -3.90 -2.06 14.97
CA LYS A 160 -5.17 -1.35 14.93
C LYS A 160 -5.25 -0.19 15.91
N ALA A 161 -4.73 -0.34 17.12
CA ALA A 161 -4.87 0.66 18.18
C ALA A 161 -4.09 1.95 17.86
N SER A 162 -2.84 1.81 17.40
CA SER A 162 -2.03 2.96 16.97
C SER A 162 -2.61 3.65 15.75
N ILE A 163 -3.22 2.90 14.82
CA ILE A 163 -3.92 3.48 13.66
C ILE A 163 -5.16 4.25 14.12
N GLU A 164 -5.96 3.72 15.04
CA GLU A 164 -7.13 4.42 15.58
C GLU A 164 -6.74 5.70 16.33
N GLU A 165 -5.64 5.68 17.07
CA GLU A 165 -5.10 6.86 17.75
C GLU A 165 -4.70 7.93 16.74
N LEU A 166 -3.88 7.58 15.72
CA LEU A 166 -3.51 8.49 14.64
C LEU A 166 -4.74 9.12 13.98
N LEU A 167 -5.71 8.29 13.65
CA LEU A 167 -6.92 8.72 12.94
C LEU A 167 -7.81 9.61 13.83
N SER A 168 -7.80 9.41 15.12
CA SER A 168 -8.56 10.23 16.08
C SER A 168 -7.92 11.59 16.33
N ALA A 169 -6.59 11.68 16.18
CA ALA A 169 -5.82 12.90 16.40
C ALA A 169 -5.79 13.84 15.19
N THR A 170 -6.31 13.43 14.02
CA THR A 170 -6.26 14.26 12.82
C THR A 170 -7.56 15.03 12.60
N ASP A 171 -7.44 16.29 12.21
CA ASP A 171 -8.52 17.16 11.75
C ASP A 171 -8.67 17.17 10.22
N LYS A 172 -7.79 16.43 9.52
CA LYS A 172 -7.80 16.33 8.06
C LYS A 172 -8.98 15.51 7.57
N THR A 173 -9.56 15.93 6.45
CA THR A 173 -10.56 15.13 5.73
C THR A 173 -9.95 14.53 4.48
N PHE A 174 -10.44 13.34 4.11
CA PHE A 174 -9.94 12.58 2.97
C PHE A 174 -11.11 12.25 2.04
N LEU A 175 -10.95 12.56 0.78
CA LEU A 175 -11.86 12.14 -0.29
C LEU A 175 -11.11 11.17 -1.19
N PHE A 176 -11.55 9.92 -1.25
CA PHE A 176 -10.95 8.88 -2.07
C PHE A 176 -11.77 8.62 -3.34
N THR A 177 -11.05 8.41 -4.44
CA THR A 177 -11.61 8.05 -5.75
C THR A 177 -10.88 6.80 -6.23
N PRO A 178 -11.49 5.60 -6.15
CA PRO A 178 -10.88 4.38 -6.62
C PRO A 178 -10.79 4.36 -8.16
N PHE A 179 -9.68 3.83 -8.68
CA PHE A 179 -9.48 3.67 -10.11
C PHE A 179 -9.66 2.23 -10.55
N ARG A 180 -9.01 1.29 -9.86
CA ARG A 180 -9.07 -0.13 -10.18
C ARG A 180 -9.01 -0.99 -8.93
N ALA A 181 -9.66 -2.15 -9.01
CA ALA A 181 -9.66 -3.20 -8.00
C ALA A 181 -9.20 -4.52 -8.61
N PHE A 182 -8.47 -5.32 -7.85
CA PHE A 182 -7.99 -6.64 -8.23
C PHE A 182 -8.19 -7.61 -7.07
N THR A 183 -8.59 -8.82 -7.35
CA THR A 183 -8.89 -9.83 -6.33
C THR A 183 -8.20 -11.14 -6.69
N ALA A 184 -7.58 -11.78 -5.69
CA ALA A 184 -7.04 -13.13 -5.81
C ALA A 184 -8.11 -14.14 -6.22
N GLY A 185 -7.72 -15.20 -6.89
CA GLY A 185 -8.62 -16.25 -7.31
C GLY A 185 -9.31 -17.00 -6.15
N SER A 186 -8.81 -16.91 -4.92
CA SER A 186 -9.45 -17.40 -3.69
C SER A 186 -10.43 -16.41 -3.05
N GLY A 187 -10.41 -15.15 -3.48
CA GLY A 187 -11.30 -14.12 -2.98
C GLY A 187 -11.04 -13.64 -1.54
N ASP A 188 -9.93 -14.03 -0.93
CA ASP A 188 -9.56 -13.69 0.43
C ASP A 188 -8.57 -12.53 0.55
N LEU A 189 -7.95 -12.16 -0.58
CA LEU A 189 -7.01 -11.05 -0.70
C LEU A 189 -7.32 -10.25 -1.95
N GLY A 190 -7.23 -8.93 -1.85
CA GLY A 190 -7.36 -8.05 -3.01
C GLY A 190 -6.75 -6.68 -2.73
N TYR A 191 -6.59 -5.88 -3.76
CA TYR A 191 -6.13 -4.51 -3.62
C TYR A 191 -6.89 -3.54 -4.51
N VAL A 192 -6.97 -2.30 -4.05
CA VAL A 192 -7.50 -1.18 -4.81
C VAL A 192 -6.47 -0.07 -4.82
N TYR A 193 -6.29 0.57 -5.95
CA TYR A 193 -5.55 1.81 -6.02
C TYR A 193 -6.39 2.94 -6.62
N GLY A 194 -6.06 4.16 -6.23
CA GLY A 194 -6.82 5.32 -6.66
C GLY A 194 -6.12 6.63 -6.35
N GLY A 195 -6.82 7.70 -6.65
CA GLY A 195 -6.47 9.06 -6.26
C GLY A 195 -7.37 9.59 -5.16
N GLY A 196 -7.06 10.78 -4.69
CA GLY A 196 -7.90 11.45 -3.72
C GLY A 196 -7.43 12.86 -3.40
N VAL A 197 -8.15 13.50 -2.50
CA VAL A 197 -7.84 14.82 -1.99
C VAL A 197 -7.80 14.77 -0.47
N VAL A 198 -6.71 15.27 0.10
CA VAL A 198 -6.62 15.55 1.53
C VAL A 198 -6.86 17.03 1.74
N THR A 199 -7.88 17.35 2.53
CA THR A 199 -8.17 18.72 2.96
C THR A 199 -7.59 18.92 4.34
N ILE A 200 -6.68 19.87 4.47
CA ILE A 200 -6.02 20.25 5.71
C ILE A 200 -6.62 21.57 6.16
N PRO A 201 -7.35 21.60 7.28
CA PRO A 201 -7.79 22.85 7.86
C PRO A 201 -6.58 23.72 8.23
N GLY A 202 -6.68 25.01 7.99
CA GLY A 202 -5.63 25.96 8.38
C GLY A 202 -6.30 27.28 8.63
N GLY A 203 -6.05 27.91 9.75
CA GLY A 203 -6.59 29.19 10.21
C GLY A 203 -7.42 29.99 9.18
N GLU A 204 -6.74 30.84 8.41
CA GLU A 204 -7.41 31.64 7.37
C GLU A 204 -7.59 30.93 6.01
N LYS A 205 -6.86 29.84 5.73
CA LYS A 205 -6.91 29.14 4.42
C LYS A 205 -6.85 27.62 4.58
N THR A 206 -7.88 26.95 4.10
CA THR A 206 -7.88 25.49 3.88
C THR A 206 -6.95 25.13 2.73
N ARG A 207 -6.20 24.05 2.87
CA ARG A 207 -5.27 23.56 1.86
C ARG A 207 -5.69 22.18 1.36
N ASN A 208 -5.81 22.02 0.05
CA ASN A 208 -6.11 20.74 -0.60
C ASN A 208 -4.83 20.17 -1.21
N ILE A 209 -4.57 18.89 -0.97
CA ILE A 209 -3.43 18.15 -1.52
C ILE A 209 -3.97 16.94 -2.25
N ASN A 210 -3.59 16.79 -3.52
CA ASN A 210 -3.87 15.57 -4.28
C ASN A 210 -2.97 14.45 -3.77
N ILE A 211 -3.55 13.27 -3.61
CA ILE A 211 -2.86 12.06 -3.16
C ILE A 211 -3.14 10.90 -4.08
N ASN A 212 -2.27 9.90 -4.04
CA ASN A 212 -2.56 8.56 -4.51
C ASN A 212 -2.64 7.63 -3.30
N TYR A 213 -3.37 6.52 -3.46
CA TYR A 213 -3.46 5.51 -2.41
C TYR A 213 -3.49 4.10 -2.99
N VAL A 214 -3.03 3.18 -2.19
CA VAL A 214 -3.23 1.75 -2.35
C VAL A 214 -3.87 1.24 -1.07
N ARG A 215 -4.88 0.39 -1.19
CA ARG A 215 -5.52 -0.28 -0.06
C ARG A 215 -5.58 -1.77 -0.34
N ILE A 216 -5.11 -2.55 0.63
CA ILE A 216 -5.13 -4.01 0.59
C ILE A 216 -6.29 -4.46 1.46
N TRP A 217 -7.13 -5.30 0.91
CA TRP A 217 -8.31 -5.87 1.53
C TRP A 217 -8.10 -7.36 1.81
N LYS A 218 -8.43 -7.78 3.03
CA LYS A 218 -8.41 -9.18 3.45
C LYS A 218 -9.79 -9.59 3.96
N LYS A 219 -10.15 -10.84 3.70
CA LYS A 219 -11.42 -11.45 4.15
C LYS A 219 -11.19 -12.46 5.27
#